data_e0d1546b9234854bf74ce3ebfbf7c402
#
_entry.id   e0d1546b9234854bf74ce3ebfbf7c402
#
_cell.length_a   1.000
_cell.length_b   1.000
_cell.length_c   1.000
_cell.angle_alpha   90.00
_cell.angle_beta   90.00
_cell.angle_gamma   90.00
#
_symmetry.space_group_name_H-M   'P 1'
#
loop_
_entity.id
_entity.type
_entity.pdbx_description
1 polymer ?
#
loop_
_entity_poly.entity_id
_entity_poly.type
_entity_poly.pdbx_seq_one_letter_code
_entity_poly.pdbx_strand_id
1 'polypeptide(L)'
;MRRRLGKRIAALLLLVLGTGLSACGGDGRPTVLVAAASDLRFVFEEMEPQFEERCECNLEFSFGSSGTLATQISNGLKVDVFASADSDYVEQLEKASLILPLTRQLYAVGRIVIAVPADSELEVETLADLREAHVRRIAIANPDHAPYGRAAKQALQSAGVWEAVVDRLVLGENASLATQFVETGNADAGIVPLSLAISREEHLRAILVDESLHEPLRQEAAVLKGSRHADKAAAFLAYVNGEGRSLMRQNGFVLPGESLQR
;
A
#
# COMPACT_ATOMS: atom_id res chain seq x y z
N MET A 1 -34.00 -67.62 47.21
CA MET A 1 -35.21 -67.64 46.35
C MET A 1 -35.08 -66.57 45.28
N ARG A 2 -34.84 -66.96 44.05
CA ARG A 2 -35.67 -66.69 42.86
C ARG A 2 -35.82 -65.20 42.56
N ARG A 3 -35.64 -64.60 41.39
CA ARG A 3 -35.47 -65.06 39.97
C ARG A 3 -35.34 -63.82 39.15
N ARG A 4 -34.45 -63.87 38.16
CA ARG A 4 -34.67 -63.43 36.78
C ARG A 4 -35.53 -62.15 36.55
N LEU A 5 -34.93 -61.16 35.97
CA LEU A 5 -35.45 -60.39 34.81
C LEU A 5 -34.37 -59.39 34.47
N GLY A 6 -33.83 -59.30 33.37
CA GLY A 6 -34.22 -59.61 32.02
C GLY A 6 -33.44 -58.71 31.11
N LYS A 7 -32.57 -59.35 30.37
CA LYS A 7 -32.04 -58.81 29.12
C LYS A 7 -33.10 -58.01 28.37
N ARG A 8 -32.80 -56.76 28.04
CA ARG A 8 -33.32 -55.99 26.90
C ARG A 8 -33.14 -54.52 27.19
N ILE A 9 -31.97 -53.94 26.99
CA ILE A 9 -31.68 -52.56 26.55
C ILE A 9 -30.19 -52.54 26.13
N ALA A 10 -29.95 -53.16 25.05
CA ALA A 10 -28.68 -53.07 24.36
C ALA A 10 -28.98 -53.02 22.85
N ALA A 11 -29.50 -51.90 22.37
CA ALA A 11 -29.59 -51.62 20.93
C ALA A 11 -30.30 -50.25 20.76
N LEU A 12 -29.64 -49.14 21.09
CA LEU A 12 -29.98 -47.82 20.53
C LEU A 12 -28.92 -46.77 20.96
N LEU A 13 -27.68 -46.97 20.60
CA LEU A 13 -26.64 -45.97 20.82
C LEU A 13 -25.54 -46.11 19.79
N LEU A 14 -25.93 -46.09 18.52
CA LEU A 14 -25.00 -46.13 17.39
C LEU A 14 -25.67 -45.47 16.17
N LEU A 15 -25.94 -44.18 16.23
CA LEU A 15 -26.25 -43.40 15.04
C LEU A 15 -26.34 -41.90 15.39
N VAL A 16 -25.22 -41.27 15.78
CA VAL A 16 -25.01 -39.82 15.60
C VAL A 16 -23.49 -39.57 15.74
N LEU A 17 -22.72 -40.04 14.81
CA LEU A 17 -21.34 -39.55 14.60
C LEU A 17 -21.12 -39.42 13.10
N GLY A 18 -21.64 -38.37 12.55
CA GLY A 18 -21.48 -38.17 11.13
C GLY A 18 -22.13 -36.90 10.65
N THR A 19 -21.68 -35.74 11.15
CA THR A 19 -21.82 -34.48 10.40
C THR A 19 -21.06 -33.41 11.17
N GLY A 20 -20.02 -32.89 10.57
CA GLY A 20 -19.39 -31.70 11.12
C GLY A 20 -17.91 -31.54 10.80
N LEU A 21 -17.43 -32.09 9.69
CA LEU A 21 -16.32 -31.43 9.01
C LEU A 21 -16.95 -30.30 8.18
N SER A 22 -17.26 -29.17 8.84
CA SER A 22 -17.29 -27.91 8.12
C SER A 22 -15.86 -27.65 7.69
N ALA A 23 -15.52 -28.11 6.48
CA ALA A 23 -14.38 -27.60 5.76
C ALA A 23 -14.53 -26.07 5.79
N CYS A 24 -13.53 -25.36 6.28
CA CYS A 24 -13.29 -23.97 5.91
C CYS A 24 -13.12 -23.99 4.39
N GLY A 25 -14.23 -23.82 3.70
CA GLY A 25 -14.25 -23.73 2.24
C GLY A 25 -13.69 -22.38 1.85
N GLY A 26 -12.38 -22.31 1.63
CA GLY A 26 -11.86 -21.39 0.65
C GLY A 26 -12.50 -21.78 -0.70
N ASP A 27 -12.82 -20.82 -1.53
CA ASP A 27 -13.45 -21.01 -2.83
C ASP A 27 -12.63 -21.86 -3.83
N GLY A 28 -11.49 -22.38 -3.40
CA GLY A 28 -10.57 -23.22 -4.20
C GLY A 28 -9.73 -22.44 -5.21
N ARG A 29 -9.91 -21.11 -5.28
CA ARG A 29 -9.13 -20.25 -6.18
C ARG A 29 -7.70 -20.06 -5.63
N PRO A 30 -6.70 -20.00 -6.52
CA PRO A 30 -5.34 -19.64 -6.09
C PRO A 30 -5.30 -18.20 -5.58
N THR A 31 -4.54 -17.94 -4.52
CA THR A 31 -4.36 -16.60 -3.97
C THR A 31 -3.00 -16.03 -4.39
N VAL A 32 -3.00 -14.85 -4.98
CA VAL A 32 -1.80 -14.06 -5.31
C VAL A 32 -1.52 -13.08 -4.18
N LEU A 33 -0.37 -13.24 -3.54
CA LEU A 33 0.08 -12.39 -2.43
C LEU A 33 0.84 -11.19 -2.97
N VAL A 34 0.36 -9.99 -2.69
CA VAL A 34 0.92 -8.74 -3.20
C VAL A 34 1.46 -7.89 -2.05
N ALA A 35 2.77 -7.72 -1.97
CA ALA A 35 3.40 -6.72 -1.12
C ALA A 35 3.45 -5.38 -1.87
N ALA A 36 2.75 -4.37 -1.39
CA ALA A 36 2.60 -3.10 -2.10
C ALA A 36 2.89 -1.90 -1.21
N ALA A 37 3.48 -0.87 -1.80
CA ALA A 37 3.63 0.42 -1.17
C ALA A 37 2.26 0.98 -0.75
N SER A 38 2.20 1.59 0.42
CA SER A 38 0.92 1.93 1.07
C SER A 38 0.12 3.03 0.38
N ASP A 39 0.73 3.78 -0.53
CA ASP A 39 0.08 4.75 -1.40
C ASP A 39 -0.82 4.11 -2.48
N LEU A 40 -0.62 2.80 -2.74
CA LEU A 40 -1.41 2.01 -3.68
C LEU A 40 -2.69 1.42 -3.07
N ARG A 41 -2.88 1.53 -1.75
CA ARG A 41 -3.96 0.83 -1.04
C ARG A 41 -5.30 0.96 -1.75
N PHE A 42 -5.79 2.18 -1.89
CA PHE A 42 -7.17 2.38 -2.40
C PHE A 42 -7.32 2.00 -3.86
N VAL A 43 -6.35 2.35 -4.69
CA VAL A 43 -6.42 2.02 -6.12
C VAL A 43 -6.30 0.52 -6.38
N PHE A 44 -5.53 -0.22 -5.57
CA PHE A 44 -5.44 -1.67 -5.71
C PHE A 44 -6.68 -2.38 -5.14
N GLU A 45 -7.21 -1.91 -4.00
CA GLU A 45 -8.48 -2.40 -3.45
C GLU A 45 -9.66 -2.12 -4.42
N GLU A 46 -9.63 -1.02 -5.18
CA GLU A 46 -10.63 -0.73 -6.22
C GLU A 46 -10.48 -1.63 -7.46
N MET A 47 -9.25 -2.02 -7.81
CA MET A 47 -8.95 -2.94 -8.92
C MET A 47 -9.29 -4.40 -8.61
N GLU A 48 -9.21 -4.78 -7.33
CA GLU A 48 -9.32 -6.15 -6.84
C GLU A 48 -10.51 -6.92 -7.42
N PRO A 49 -11.77 -6.47 -7.27
CA PRO A 49 -12.93 -7.28 -7.67
C PRO A 49 -12.94 -7.62 -9.16
N GLN A 50 -12.57 -6.67 -10.02
CA GLN A 50 -12.55 -6.86 -11.47
C GLN A 50 -11.43 -7.80 -11.90
N PHE A 51 -10.28 -7.70 -11.27
CA PHE A 51 -9.16 -8.58 -11.58
C PHE A 51 -9.39 -10.00 -11.08
N GLU A 52 -9.92 -10.18 -9.87
CA GLU A 52 -10.23 -11.49 -9.28
C GLU A 52 -11.23 -12.30 -10.11
N GLU A 53 -12.28 -11.64 -10.64
CA GLU A 53 -13.23 -12.27 -11.54
C GLU A 53 -12.54 -12.76 -12.83
N ARG A 54 -11.66 -11.94 -13.40
CA ARG A 54 -10.96 -12.23 -14.65
C ARG A 54 -9.91 -13.33 -14.52
N CYS A 55 -9.13 -13.30 -13.42
CA CYS A 55 -8.04 -14.26 -13.24
C CYS A 55 -8.52 -15.60 -12.67
N GLU A 56 -9.75 -15.69 -12.19
CA GLU A 56 -10.25 -16.80 -11.38
C GLU A 56 -9.29 -17.07 -10.19
N CYS A 57 -8.85 -15.99 -9.54
CA CYS A 57 -7.92 -16.03 -8.41
C CYS A 57 -8.36 -15.02 -7.33
N ASN A 58 -7.77 -15.10 -6.15
CA ASN A 58 -7.93 -14.10 -5.11
C ASN A 58 -6.65 -13.26 -5.00
N LEU A 59 -6.79 -11.99 -4.65
CA LEU A 59 -5.68 -11.11 -4.28
C LEU A 59 -5.64 -10.97 -2.76
N GLU A 60 -4.45 -10.94 -2.20
CA GLU A 60 -4.23 -10.61 -0.79
C GLU A 60 -3.11 -9.58 -0.72
N PHE A 61 -3.43 -8.39 -0.18
CA PHE A 61 -2.51 -7.27 -0.12
C PHE A 61 -1.87 -7.13 1.26
N SER A 62 -0.56 -6.90 1.25
CA SER A 62 0.20 -6.45 2.40
C SER A 62 0.77 -5.06 2.10
N PHE A 63 0.17 -4.02 2.71
CA PHE A 63 0.58 -2.65 2.48
C PHE A 63 1.59 -2.17 3.53
N GLY A 64 2.67 -1.54 3.06
CA GLY A 64 3.74 -1.06 3.93
C GLY A 64 4.62 -0.01 3.28
N SER A 65 5.73 0.36 3.94
CA SER A 65 6.75 1.15 3.26
C SER A 65 7.58 0.27 2.33
N SER A 66 7.99 0.80 1.17
CA SER A 66 8.73 0.03 0.17
C SER A 66 10.03 -0.55 0.72
N GLY A 67 10.76 0.19 1.54
CA GLY A 67 12.03 -0.28 2.12
C GLY A 67 11.82 -1.39 3.15
N THR A 68 10.80 -1.28 4.01
CA THR A 68 10.44 -2.35 4.97
C THR A 68 10.04 -3.63 4.23
N LEU A 69 9.19 -3.52 3.21
CA LEU A 69 8.75 -4.66 2.41
C LEU A 69 9.92 -5.32 1.65
N ALA A 70 10.80 -4.52 1.02
CA ALA A 70 12.00 -5.03 0.34
C ALA A 70 12.93 -5.77 1.30
N THR A 71 13.12 -5.25 2.52
CA THR A 71 13.89 -5.92 3.57
C THR A 71 13.25 -7.23 4.00
N GLN A 72 11.94 -7.27 4.20
CA GLN A 72 11.21 -8.49 4.55
C GLN A 72 11.31 -9.54 3.45
N ILE A 73 11.18 -9.13 2.17
CA ILE A 73 11.34 -10.03 1.00
C ILE A 73 12.76 -10.59 0.96
N SER A 74 13.78 -9.75 1.16
CA SER A 74 15.19 -10.20 1.24
C SER A 74 15.42 -11.18 2.37
N ASN A 75 14.67 -11.07 3.46
CA ASN A 75 14.71 -11.97 4.62
C ASN A 75 13.77 -13.19 4.49
N GLY A 76 13.15 -13.38 3.32
CA GLY A 76 12.39 -14.59 3.00
C GLY A 76 10.89 -14.49 3.13
N LEU A 77 10.31 -13.28 3.24
CA LEU A 77 8.86 -13.08 3.11
C LEU A 77 8.39 -13.68 1.78
N LYS A 78 7.36 -14.52 1.85
CA LYS A 78 6.77 -15.18 0.68
C LYS A 78 5.62 -14.37 0.15
N VAL A 79 5.85 -13.72 -0.98
CA VAL A 79 4.83 -12.99 -1.75
C VAL A 79 5.07 -13.25 -3.25
N ASP A 80 4.05 -13.02 -4.05
CA ASP A 80 4.09 -13.25 -5.50
C ASP A 80 4.49 -11.99 -6.26
N VAL A 81 4.03 -10.83 -5.80
CA VAL A 81 4.28 -9.51 -6.40
C VAL A 81 4.88 -8.58 -5.37
N PHE A 82 5.84 -7.77 -5.79
CA PHE A 82 6.29 -6.59 -5.07
C PHE A 82 6.03 -5.35 -5.92
N ALA A 83 5.23 -4.40 -5.40
CA ALA A 83 4.94 -3.12 -6.01
C ALA A 83 5.50 -2.00 -5.11
N SER A 84 6.53 -1.33 -5.58
CA SER A 84 7.31 -0.35 -4.83
C SER A 84 7.02 1.07 -5.29
N ALA A 85 6.97 2.02 -4.36
CA ALA A 85 6.94 3.45 -4.67
C ALA A 85 8.32 4.04 -5.06
N ASP A 86 9.35 3.19 -5.18
CA ASP A 86 10.68 3.58 -5.61
C ASP A 86 11.35 2.42 -6.37
N SER A 87 11.86 2.72 -7.56
CA SER A 87 12.55 1.79 -8.46
C SER A 87 13.78 1.13 -7.84
N ASP A 88 14.48 1.83 -6.94
CA ASP A 88 15.74 1.36 -6.35
C ASP A 88 15.52 0.08 -5.53
N TYR A 89 14.39 -0.06 -4.84
CA TYR A 89 14.09 -1.27 -4.07
C TYR A 89 13.81 -2.48 -4.98
N VAL A 90 13.16 -2.27 -6.13
CA VAL A 90 12.96 -3.35 -7.11
C VAL A 90 14.29 -3.74 -7.74
N GLU A 91 15.13 -2.76 -8.07
CA GLU A 91 16.49 -2.98 -8.58
C GLU A 91 17.37 -3.75 -7.57
N GLN A 92 17.28 -3.41 -6.29
CA GLN A 92 17.97 -4.13 -5.22
C GLN A 92 17.58 -5.62 -5.19
N LEU A 93 16.27 -5.93 -5.27
CA LEU A 93 15.78 -7.31 -5.30
C LEU A 93 16.19 -8.03 -6.60
N GLU A 94 16.25 -7.31 -7.73
CA GLU A 94 16.73 -7.84 -9.01
C GLU A 94 18.19 -8.24 -8.93
N LYS A 95 19.06 -7.37 -8.41
CA LYS A 95 20.49 -7.64 -8.17
C LYS A 95 20.71 -8.82 -7.23
N ALA A 96 19.81 -8.99 -6.25
CA ALA A 96 19.79 -10.15 -5.35
C ALA A 96 19.19 -11.42 -5.99
N SER A 97 18.79 -11.37 -7.26
CA SER A 97 18.15 -12.47 -8.01
C SER A 97 16.86 -12.99 -7.35
N LEU A 98 16.10 -12.12 -6.71
CA LEU A 98 14.84 -12.43 -6.01
C LEU A 98 13.59 -12.19 -6.86
N ILE A 99 13.71 -11.53 -8.02
CA ILE A 99 12.60 -11.33 -8.96
C ILE A 99 12.73 -12.23 -10.19
N LEU A 100 11.63 -12.49 -10.86
CA LEU A 100 11.64 -13.18 -12.14
C LEU A 100 12.18 -12.26 -13.24
N PRO A 101 13.10 -12.75 -14.09
CA PRO A 101 13.60 -11.96 -15.22
C PRO A 101 12.47 -11.42 -16.09
N LEU A 102 12.65 -10.19 -16.60
CA LEU A 102 11.74 -9.52 -17.53
C LEU A 102 10.35 -9.16 -16.96
N THR A 103 10.14 -9.31 -15.63
CA THR A 103 8.88 -8.91 -15.00
C THR A 103 8.92 -7.53 -14.37
N ARG A 104 10.12 -6.94 -14.19
CA ARG A 104 10.29 -5.58 -13.70
C ARG A 104 9.69 -4.58 -14.67
N GLN A 105 8.81 -3.72 -14.19
CA GLN A 105 8.17 -2.71 -15.02
C GLN A 105 7.80 -1.47 -14.22
N LEU A 106 8.01 -0.31 -14.85
CA LEU A 106 7.50 0.97 -14.36
C LEU A 106 5.98 1.00 -14.57
N TYR A 107 5.21 1.32 -13.52
CA TYR A 107 3.76 1.43 -13.62
C TYR A 107 3.25 2.84 -13.36
N ALA A 108 3.98 3.66 -12.58
CA ALA A 108 3.57 5.03 -12.27
C ALA A 108 4.75 5.93 -11.85
N VAL A 109 4.46 7.23 -11.76
CA VAL A 109 5.23 8.20 -10.98
C VAL A 109 4.30 8.79 -9.94
N GLY A 110 4.69 8.71 -8.67
CA GLY A 110 3.94 9.26 -7.55
C GLY A 110 4.13 10.76 -7.41
N ARG A 111 3.17 11.42 -6.72
CA ARG A 111 3.19 12.86 -6.43
C ARG A 111 2.94 13.09 -4.96
N ILE A 112 3.51 14.16 -4.40
CA ILE A 112 3.31 14.57 -3.02
C ILE A 112 2.47 15.85 -2.94
N VAL A 113 1.74 15.95 -1.84
CA VAL A 113 0.92 17.13 -1.50
C VAL A 113 1.18 17.56 -0.08
N ILE A 114 1.00 18.83 0.21
CA ILE A 114 0.74 19.28 1.57
C ILE A 114 -0.72 18.97 1.86
N ALA A 115 -0.99 18.24 2.92
CA ALA A 115 -2.34 17.93 3.37
C ALA A 115 -2.60 18.58 4.74
N VAL A 116 -3.81 19.13 4.89
CA VAL A 116 -4.34 19.61 6.18
C VAL A 116 -5.74 19.04 6.38
N PRO A 117 -6.26 18.89 7.62
CA PRO A 117 -7.66 18.49 7.82
C PRO A 117 -8.61 19.43 7.08
N ALA A 118 -9.67 18.89 6.48
CA ALA A 118 -10.59 19.67 5.65
C ALA A 118 -11.32 20.80 6.43
N ASP A 119 -11.57 20.57 7.72
CA ASP A 119 -12.19 21.51 8.65
C ASP A 119 -11.19 22.45 9.35
N SER A 120 -9.91 22.34 9.01
CA SER A 120 -8.85 23.19 9.59
C SER A 120 -8.94 24.62 9.05
N GLU A 121 -8.82 25.60 9.96
CA GLU A 121 -8.68 27.03 9.62
C GLU A 121 -7.24 27.39 9.21
N LEU A 122 -6.33 26.42 9.14
CA LEU A 122 -4.95 26.65 8.74
C LEU A 122 -4.86 27.06 7.27
N GLU A 123 -4.33 28.25 7.01
CA GLU A 123 -4.02 28.73 5.67
C GLU A 123 -2.60 28.25 5.31
N VAL A 124 -2.50 27.08 4.69
CA VAL A 124 -1.25 26.51 4.18
C VAL A 124 -1.40 26.32 2.69
N GLU A 125 -0.61 27.03 1.90
CA GLU A 125 -0.59 26.96 0.43
C GLU A 125 0.77 26.53 -0.11
N THR A 126 1.83 26.74 0.67
CA THR A 126 3.21 26.43 0.28
C THR A 126 3.97 25.69 1.39
N LEU A 127 5.10 25.09 1.05
CA LEU A 127 5.98 24.49 2.05
C LEU A 127 6.50 25.55 3.06
N ALA A 128 6.61 26.82 2.66
CA ALA A 128 7.09 27.88 3.53
C ALA A 128 6.13 28.14 4.70
N ASP A 129 4.83 27.96 4.51
CA ASP A 129 3.80 28.19 5.53
C ASP A 129 3.88 27.15 6.66
N LEU A 130 4.51 26.00 6.41
CA LEU A 130 4.77 25.01 7.46
C LEU A 130 5.71 25.52 8.56
N ARG A 131 6.42 26.65 8.35
CA ARG A 131 7.24 27.30 9.37
C ARG A 131 6.45 28.06 10.43
N GLU A 132 5.21 28.40 10.10
CA GLU A 132 4.37 29.20 10.98
C GLU A 132 4.19 28.51 12.37
N ALA A 133 4.15 29.33 13.43
CA ALA A 133 4.13 28.83 14.80
C ALA A 133 2.86 28.06 15.17
N HIS A 134 1.78 28.25 14.44
CA HIS A 134 0.53 27.55 14.65
C HIS A 134 0.52 26.14 14.01
N VAL A 135 1.44 25.84 13.09
CA VAL A 135 1.67 24.48 12.57
C VAL A 135 2.65 23.78 13.50
N ARG A 136 2.14 23.07 14.49
CA ARG A 136 2.97 22.49 15.59
C ARG A 136 3.47 21.09 15.29
N ARG A 137 2.73 20.31 14.53
CA ARG A 137 3.04 18.92 14.19
C ARG A 137 2.85 18.68 12.70
N ILE A 138 3.85 18.17 12.05
CA ILE A 138 3.87 17.94 10.61
C ILE A 138 4.14 16.45 10.36
N ALA A 139 3.19 15.74 9.76
CA ALA A 139 3.33 14.33 9.45
C ALA A 139 4.07 14.11 8.13
N ILE A 140 5.06 13.24 8.15
CA ILE A 140 5.67 12.65 6.95
C ILE A 140 5.88 11.15 7.19
N ALA A 141 5.96 10.35 6.13
CA ALA A 141 6.44 8.99 6.28
C ALA A 141 7.92 8.99 6.70
N ASN A 142 8.37 7.96 7.42
CA ASN A 142 9.76 7.91 7.87
C ASN A 142 10.73 7.83 6.65
N PRO A 143 11.59 8.85 6.44
CA PRO A 143 12.46 8.94 5.28
C PRO A 143 13.53 7.84 5.21
N ASP A 144 13.82 7.15 6.33
CA ASP A 144 14.84 6.11 6.35
C ASP A 144 14.47 4.88 5.48
N HIS A 145 13.17 4.63 5.30
CA HIS A 145 12.69 3.46 4.55
C HIS A 145 11.45 3.72 3.67
N ALA A 146 10.82 4.90 3.77
CA ALA A 146 9.64 5.24 2.99
C ALA A 146 9.98 6.24 1.87
N PRO A 147 9.75 5.90 0.59
CA PRO A 147 10.04 6.79 -0.55
C PRO A 147 9.36 8.16 -0.44
N TYR A 148 8.09 8.18 -0.06
CA TYR A 148 7.35 9.42 0.14
C TYR A 148 7.91 10.28 1.29
N GLY A 149 8.48 9.65 2.31
CA GLY A 149 9.19 10.36 3.38
C GLY A 149 10.49 10.99 2.89
N ARG A 150 11.24 10.29 2.02
CA ARG A 150 12.43 10.86 1.37
C ARG A 150 12.07 12.04 0.47
N ALA A 151 11.03 11.91 -0.34
CA ALA A 151 10.55 13.00 -1.19
C ALA A 151 10.09 14.21 -0.35
N ALA A 152 9.35 13.99 0.74
CA ALA A 152 8.95 15.05 1.66
C ALA A 152 10.16 15.76 2.27
N LYS A 153 11.17 15.00 2.74
CA LYS A 153 12.43 15.55 3.26
C LYS A 153 13.16 16.38 2.22
N GLN A 154 13.32 15.85 1.00
CA GLN A 154 13.98 16.55 -0.10
C GLN A 154 13.25 17.86 -0.45
N ALA A 155 11.92 17.82 -0.54
CA ALA A 155 11.11 19.00 -0.83
C ALA A 155 11.27 20.08 0.25
N LEU A 156 11.23 19.71 1.54
CA LEU A 156 11.47 20.63 2.66
C LEU A 156 12.88 21.19 2.65
N GLN A 157 13.89 20.39 2.30
CA GLN A 157 15.29 20.84 2.18
C GLN A 157 15.46 21.79 1.00
N SER A 158 14.92 21.45 -0.17
CA SER A 158 14.99 22.29 -1.38
C SER A 158 14.28 23.64 -1.21
N ALA A 159 13.19 23.65 -0.45
CA ALA A 159 12.46 24.88 -0.08
C ALA A 159 13.11 25.68 1.07
N GLY A 160 14.20 25.18 1.67
CA GLY A 160 14.87 25.81 2.82
C GLY A 160 14.01 25.83 4.10
N VAL A 161 13.09 24.86 4.23
CA VAL A 161 12.13 24.79 5.36
C VAL A 161 12.56 23.75 6.40
N TRP A 162 13.37 22.76 6.02
CA TRP A 162 13.69 21.59 6.84
C TRP A 162 14.14 21.93 8.27
N GLU A 163 15.15 22.79 8.42
CA GLU A 163 15.72 23.13 9.72
C GLU A 163 14.72 23.81 10.68
N ALA A 164 13.72 24.49 10.11
CA ALA A 164 12.69 25.16 10.90
C ALA A 164 11.57 24.23 11.37
N VAL A 165 11.45 23.03 10.76
CA VAL A 165 10.33 22.11 11.02
C VAL A 165 10.75 20.74 11.54
N VAL A 166 12.03 20.38 11.46
CA VAL A 166 12.53 19.03 11.78
C VAL A 166 12.11 18.56 13.18
N ASP A 167 12.15 19.42 14.18
CA ASP A 167 11.76 19.10 15.57
C ASP A 167 10.23 18.97 15.76
N ARG A 168 9.44 19.34 14.75
CA ARG A 168 7.96 19.24 14.74
C ARG A 168 7.45 18.08 13.89
N LEU A 169 8.36 17.28 13.33
CA LEU A 169 7.97 16.17 12.48
C LEU A 169 7.40 15.01 13.30
N VAL A 170 6.31 14.46 12.83
CA VAL A 170 5.70 13.20 13.29
C VAL A 170 5.90 12.17 12.19
N LEU A 171 6.69 11.13 12.47
CA LEU A 171 7.06 10.13 11.50
C LEU A 171 6.07 8.97 11.50
N GLY A 172 5.36 8.77 10.39
CA GLY A 172 4.60 7.56 10.13
C GLY A 172 5.51 6.45 9.62
N GLU A 173 5.29 5.22 10.03
CA GLU A 173 6.04 4.06 9.52
C GLU A 173 5.94 3.95 7.98
N ASN A 174 4.81 4.33 7.42
CA ASN A 174 4.56 4.36 5.99
C ASN A 174 3.70 5.57 5.61
N ALA A 175 3.45 5.75 4.32
CA ALA A 175 2.70 6.89 3.81
C ALA A 175 1.23 6.90 4.30
N SER A 176 0.57 5.75 4.40
CA SER A 176 -0.80 5.67 4.92
C SER A 176 -0.89 6.14 6.38
N LEU A 177 0.06 5.74 7.24
CA LEU A 177 0.05 6.17 8.64
C LEU A 177 0.33 7.67 8.78
N ALA A 178 1.24 8.22 7.97
CA ALA A 178 1.49 9.67 7.95
C ALA A 178 0.22 10.45 7.52
N THR A 179 -0.49 9.97 6.49
CA THR A 179 -1.77 10.55 6.05
C THR A 179 -2.82 10.46 7.15
N GLN A 180 -2.92 9.32 7.83
CA GLN A 180 -3.85 9.12 8.94
C GLN A 180 -3.59 10.09 10.10
N PHE A 181 -2.35 10.44 10.40
CA PHE A 181 -2.05 11.42 11.45
C PHE A 181 -2.64 12.80 11.13
N VAL A 182 -2.65 13.20 9.86
CA VAL A 182 -3.31 14.45 9.43
C VAL A 182 -4.83 14.31 9.52
N GLU A 183 -5.39 13.25 8.93
CA GLU A 183 -6.83 12.99 8.90
C GLU A 183 -7.47 12.98 10.31
N THR A 184 -6.76 12.43 11.29
CA THR A 184 -7.26 12.32 12.68
C THR A 184 -6.87 13.50 13.59
N GLY A 185 -6.24 14.56 13.04
CA GLY A 185 -5.79 15.72 13.81
C GLY A 185 -4.61 15.43 14.75
N ASN A 186 -3.95 14.28 14.61
CA ASN A 186 -2.71 13.97 15.34
C ASN A 186 -1.51 14.75 14.77
N ALA A 187 -1.62 15.28 13.56
CA ALA A 187 -0.76 16.28 12.97
C ALA A 187 -1.60 17.43 12.39
N ASP A 188 -1.09 18.65 12.49
CA ASP A 188 -1.79 19.85 12.00
C ASP A 188 -1.70 19.96 10.47
N ALA A 189 -0.61 19.45 9.90
CA ALA A 189 -0.37 19.32 8.46
C ALA A 189 0.49 18.08 8.18
N GLY A 190 0.64 17.72 6.91
CA GLY A 190 1.57 16.65 6.50
C GLY A 190 1.99 16.78 5.05
N ILE A 191 3.08 16.11 4.69
CA ILE A 191 3.47 15.91 3.30
C ILE A 191 3.26 14.44 2.98
N VAL A 192 2.27 14.16 2.14
CA VAL A 192 1.72 12.82 1.93
C VAL A 192 1.51 12.54 0.43
N PRO A 193 1.27 11.27 0.01
CA PRO A 193 0.92 10.97 -1.37
C PRO A 193 -0.36 11.65 -1.82
N LEU A 194 -0.37 12.16 -3.05
CA LEU A 194 -1.58 12.67 -3.68
C LEU A 194 -2.67 11.59 -3.75
N SER A 195 -2.31 10.34 -4.04
CA SER A 195 -3.26 9.23 -4.12
C SER A 195 -4.03 9.01 -2.82
N LEU A 196 -3.35 9.10 -1.68
CA LEU A 196 -3.99 8.98 -0.38
C LEU A 196 -4.80 10.22 0.01
N ALA A 197 -4.42 11.40 -0.45
CA ALA A 197 -5.20 12.62 -0.23
C ALA A 197 -6.49 12.62 -1.06
N ILE A 198 -6.44 12.18 -2.33
CA ILE A 198 -7.62 12.02 -3.19
C ILE A 198 -8.62 11.05 -2.57
N SER A 199 -8.17 9.88 -2.11
CA SER A 199 -9.06 8.89 -1.50
C SER A 199 -9.70 9.33 -0.17
N ARG A 200 -9.28 10.49 0.35
CA ARG A 200 -9.75 11.12 1.60
C ARG A 200 -10.13 12.59 1.41
N GLU A 201 -10.56 12.98 0.22
CA GLU A 201 -10.89 14.37 -0.12
C GLU A 201 -11.99 15.00 0.77
N GLU A 202 -12.86 14.16 1.36
CA GLU A 202 -13.86 14.61 2.32
C GLU A 202 -13.24 15.01 3.67
N HIS A 203 -12.05 14.51 3.99
CA HIS A 203 -11.37 14.73 5.28
C HIS A 203 -10.10 15.56 5.17
N LEU A 204 -9.55 15.70 3.97
CA LEU A 204 -8.29 16.39 3.72
C LEU A 204 -8.41 17.42 2.60
N ARG A 205 -7.86 18.61 2.84
CA ARG A 205 -7.54 19.57 1.80
C ARG A 205 -6.08 19.39 1.41
N ALA A 206 -5.83 19.28 0.11
CA ALA A 206 -4.51 18.94 -0.44
C ALA A 206 -4.00 20.02 -1.40
N ILE A 207 -2.75 20.40 -1.27
CA ILE A 207 -2.04 21.37 -2.11
C ILE A 207 -0.84 20.69 -2.74
N LEU A 208 -0.73 20.74 -4.05
CA LEU A 208 0.34 20.07 -4.79
C LEU A 208 1.71 20.68 -4.45
N VAL A 209 2.70 19.83 -4.18
CA VAL A 209 4.09 20.25 -4.05
C VAL A 209 4.74 20.25 -5.44
N ASP A 210 5.56 21.26 -5.72
CA ASP A 210 6.32 21.35 -6.98
C ASP A 210 7.28 20.16 -7.09
N GLU A 211 7.13 19.41 -8.15
CA GLU A 211 7.90 18.19 -8.43
C GLU A 211 9.40 18.44 -8.63
N SER A 212 9.80 19.67 -8.92
CA SER A 212 11.22 20.06 -9.02
C SER A 212 11.94 20.09 -7.67
N LEU A 213 11.19 20.03 -6.55
CA LEU A 213 11.73 20.09 -5.20
C LEU A 213 12.21 18.74 -4.65
N HIS A 214 11.92 17.65 -5.34
CA HIS A 214 12.33 16.30 -4.96
C HIS A 214 12.61 15.41 -6.16
N GLU A 215 13.32 14.32 -5.97
CA GLU A 215 13.51 13.31 -6.99
C GLU A 215 12.19 12.65 -7.38
N PRO A 216 12.01 12.28 -8.68
CA PRO A 216 10.79 11.62 -9.13
C PRO A 216 10.53 10.30 -8.40
N LEU A 217 9.34 10.11 -7.86
CA LEU A 217 8.90 8.87 -7.22
C LEU A 217 8.54 7.83 -8.30
N ARG A 218 9.55 7.26 -8.95
CA ARG A 218 9.39 6.25 -10.00
C ARG A 218 8.97 4.93 -9.38
N GLN A 219 7.76 4.51 -9.65
CA GLN A 219 7.15 3.34 -9.04
C GLN A 219 7.26 2.13 -9.96
N GLU A 220 7.92 1.09 -9.48
CA GLU A 220 8.13 -0.14 -10.22
C GLU A 220 7.60 -1.36 -9.46
N ALA A 221 7.20 -2.37 -10.22
CA ALA A 221 6.77 -3.64 -9.69
C ALA A 221 7.45 -4.81 -10.41
N ALA A 222 7.51 -5.94 -9.73
CA ALA A 222 8.03 -7.19 -10.29
C ALA A 222 7.36 -8.41 -9.66
N VAL A 223 7.37 -9.54 -10.37
CA VAL A 223 7.00 -10.84 -9.86
C VAL A 223 8.20 -11.45 -9.12
N LEU A 224 7.98 -12.00 -7.93
CA LEU A 224 9.03 -12.63 -7.13
C LEU A 224 9.37 -14.04 -7.68
N LYS A 225 10.66 -14.38 -7.67
CA LYS A 225 11.16 -15.69 -8.17
C LYS A 225 10.59 -16.90 -7.42
N GLY A 226 10.17 -16.70 -6.17
CA GLY A 226 9.56 -17.75 -5.35
C GLY A 226 8.04 -17.88 -5.51
N SER A 227 7.43 -17.11 -6.41
CA SER A 227 5.98 -17.14 -6.66
C SER A 227 5.50 -18.52 -7.08
N ARG A 228 4.41 -18.98 -6.48
CA ARG A 228 3.71 -20.21 -6.87
C ARG A 228 2.66 -19.96 -7.97
N HIS A 229 2.32 -18.68 -8.19
CA HIS A 229 1.29 -18.20 -9.12
C HIS A 229 1.84 -17.13 -10.05
N ALA A 230 3.06 -17.37 -10.59
CA ALA A 230 3.80 -16.38 -11.37
C ALA A 230 3.06 -15.87 -12.62
N ASP A 231 2.27 -16.72 -13.26
CA ASP A 231 1.41 -16.38 -14.39
C ASP A 231 0.30 -15.40 -14.00
N LYS A 232 -0.38 -15.64 -12.87
CA LYS A 232 -1.41 -14.76 -12.35
C LYS A 232 -0.83 -13.47 -11.77
N ALA A 233 0.32 -13.54 -11.12
CA ALA A 233 1.09 -12.38 -10.66
C ALA A 233 1.51 -11.47 -11.83
N ALA A 234 2.01 -12.06 -12.92
CA ALA A 234 2.32 -11.32 -14.15
C ALA A 234 1.07 -10.72 -14.81
N ALA A 235 -0.04 -11.46 -14.81
CA ALA A 235 -1.32 -10.96 -15.31
C ALA A 235 -1.84 -9.77 -14.49
N PHE A 236 -1.65 -9.76 -13.15
CA PHE A 236 -2.00 -8.61 -12.32
C PHE A 236 -1.18 -7.37 -12.70
N LEU A 237 0.14 -7.51 -12.86
CA LEU A 237 0.98 -6.39 -13.30
C LEU A 237 0.61 -5.89 -14.71
N ALA A 238 0.26 -6.80 -15.62
CA ALA A 238 -0.25 -6.43 -16.93
C ALA A 238 -1.59 -5.69 -16.85
N TYR A 239 -2.48 -6.11 -15.94
CA TYR A 239 -3.75 -5.42 -15.69
C TYR A 239 -3.52 -4.00 -15.18
N VAL A 240 -2.66 -3.79 -14.19
CA VAL A 240 -2.31 -2.46 -13.66
C VAL A 240 -1.81 -1.54 -14.78
N ASN A 241 -0.93 -2.05 -15.67
CA ASN A 241 -0.36 -1.30 -16.80
C ASN A 241 -1.27 -1.24 -18.05
N GLY A 242 -2.38 -1.94 -18.03
CA GLY A 242 -3.38 -2.00 -19.09
C GLY A 242 -4.67 -1.31 -18.71
N GLU A 243 -5.68 -2.10 -18.35
CA GLU A 243 -7.02 -1.62 -18.03
C GLU A 243 -7.10 -0.80 -16.74
N GLY A 244 -6.24 -1.13 -15.76
CA GLY A 244 -6.11 -0.39 -14.51
C GLY A 244 -5.57 1.04 -14.65
N ARG A 245 -5.01 1.40 -15.82
CA ARG A 245 -4.42 2.75 -16.03
C ARG A 245 -5.39 3.90 -15.76
N SER A 246 -6.67 3.73 -16.09
CA SER A 246 -7.67 4.78 -15.82
C SER A 246 -7.84 5.03 -14.32
N LEU A 247 -7.91 3.97 -13.53
CA LEU A 247 -7.99 4.07 -12.07
C LEU A 247 -6.72 4.67 -11.47
N MET A 248 -5.53 4.24 -11.95
CA MET A 248 -4.26 4.85 -11.52
C MET A 248 -4.26 6.36 -11.75
N ARG A 249 -4.70 6.82 -12.93
CA ARG A 249 -4.75 8.26 -13.26
C ARG A 249 -5.76 9.00 -12.38
N GLN A 250 -6.95 8.45 -12.14
CA GLN A 250 -7.97 9.03 -11.27
C GLN A 250 -7.48 9.17 -9.84
N ASN A 251 -6.63 8.25 -9.38
CA ASN A 251 -5.96 8.30 -8.09
C ASN A 251 -4.67 9.14 -8.08
N GLY A 252 -4.47 10.01 -9.09
CA GLY A 252 -3.41 11.04 -9.09
C GLY A 252 -2.03 10.56 -9.48
N PHE A 253 -1.87 9.34 -9.97
CA PHE A 253 -0.59 8.84 -10.50
C PHE A 253 -0.35 9.35 -11.93
N VAL A 254 0.91 9.69 -12.24
CA VAL A 254 1.35 9.95 -13.60
C VAL A 254 1.82 8.63 -14.23
N LEU A 255 1.35 8.34 -15.43
CA LEU A 255 1.60 7.03 -16.05
C LEU A 255 2.79 7.07 -17.02
N PRO A 256 3.46 5.92 -17.24
CA PRO A 256 4.55 5.85 -18.21
C PRO A 256 4.13 6.37 -19.59
N GLY A 257 4.94 7.30 -20.14
CA GLY A 257 4.67 7.96 -21.41
C GLY A 257 3.82 9.23 -21.33
N GLU A 258 3.31 9.58 -20.15
CA GLU A 258 2.62 10.85 -19.91
C GLU A 258 3.59 11.92 -19.40
N SER A 259 3.37 13.14 -19.81
CA SER A 259 4.05 14.30 -19.23
C SER A 259 3.28 14.73 -17.98
N LEU A 260 4.01 15.15 -16.96
CA LEU A 260 3.43 15.82 -15.80
C LEU A 260 2.69 17.08 -16.29
N GLN A 261 1.37 17.10 -16.19
CA GLN A 261 0.60 18.30 -16.49
C GLN A 261 0.84 19.30 -15.31
N ARG A 262 1.41 20.44 -15.66
CA ARG A 262 1.66 21.56 -14.74
C ARG A 262 0.36 22.24 -14.34
#